data_f393ca43ffc0b9e38beb1ad331f18245
#
_entry.id   f393ca43ffc0b9e38beb1ad331f18245
#
_cell.length_a   1.000
_cell.length_b   1.000
_cell.length_c   1.000
_cell.angle_alpha   90.00
_cell.angle_beta   90.00
_cell.angle_gamma   90.00
#
_symmetry.space_group_name_H-M   'P 1'
#
loop_
_entity.id
_entity.type
_entity.pdbx_description
1 polymer ?
#
loop_
_entity_poly.entity_id
_entity_poly.type
_entity_poly.pdbx_seq_one_letter_code
_entity_poly.pdbx_strand_id
1 'polypeptide(L)'
;MISSSKPRKQRWFRFNAPNHVRQKFASAHLSKELKAKLGIKRRAVQVKKGDTVAIMSGKQRGKNGKVSAVNLKRGFLFIDGITRKNAKGKESPVPIRISKVYITELDLNDKIRKDKLGLK
;
A
#
# COMPACT_ATOMS: atom_id res chain seq x y z
N MET A 1 -0.07 12.14 15.36
CA MET A 1 -0.30 10.76 15.86
C MET A 1 -0.66 10.81 17.32
N ILE A 2 -1.35 9.81 17.85
CA ILE A 2 -1.66 9.73 19.28
C ILE A 2 -0.40 9.32 20.05
N SER A 3 -0.11 9.98 21.17
CA SER A 3 1.06 9.69 22.01
C SER A 3 0.86 8.53 23.00
N SER A 4 -0.37 8.02 23.14
CA SER A 4 -0.69 6.96 24.09
C SER A 4 -0.17 5.60 23.65
N SER A 5 0.52 4.88 24.54
CA SER A 5 0.96 3.49 24.33
C SER A 5 -0.16 2.44 24.51
N LYS A 6 -1.31 2.81 25.07
CA LYS A 6 -2.43 1.87 25.33
C LYS A 6 -3.03 1.34 24.02
N PRO A 7 -3.07 0.00 23.79
CA PRO A 7 -3.56 -0.59 22.53
C PRO A 7 -5.01 -0.22 22.20
N ARG A 8 -5.88 -0.07 23.21
CA ARG A 8 -7.27 0.37 23.03
C ARG A 8 -7.35 1.77 22.40
N LYS A 9 -6.57 2.74 22.89
CA LYS A 9 -6.52 4.10 22.33
C LYS A 9 -5.93 4.13 20.94
N GLN A 10 -4.91 3.31 20.65
CA GLN A 10 -4.31 3.15 19.32
C GLN A 10 -5.33 2.63 18.29
N ARG A 11 -6.10 1.59 18.63
CA ARG A 11 -7.15 1.05 17.74
C ARG A 11 -8.27 2.07 17.51
N TRP A 12 -8.74 2.72 18.58
CA TRP A 12 -9.76 3.75 18.49
C TRP A 12 -9.32 4.91 17.58
N PHE A 13 -8.10 5.41 17.77
CA PHE A 13 -7.54 6.45 16.91
C PHE A 13 -7.48 6.05 15.44
N ARG A 14 -7.01 4.85 15.15
CA ARG A 14 -6.94 4.35 13.77
C ARG A 14 -8.33 4.23 13.13
N PHE A 15 -9.33 3.83 13.91
CA PHE A 15 -10.71 3.69 13.44
C PHE A 15 -11.37 5.05 13.17
N ASN A 16 -11.17 6.05 14.03
CA ASN A 16 -11.78 7.36 13.92
C ASN A 16 -10.93 8.39 13.14
N ALA A 17 -9.73 8.00 12.69
CA ALA A 17 -8.83 8.90 11.98
C ALA A 17 -9.46 9.45 10.70
N PRO A 18 -9.33 10.76 10.41
CA PRO A 18 -9.74 11.34 9.13
C PRO A 18 -8.84 10.82 7.99
N ASN A 19 -9.31 10.96 6.73
CA ASN A 19 -8.63 10.37 5.58
C ASN A 19 -7.18 10.82 5.39
N HIS A 20 -6.85 12.08 5.68
CA HIS A 20 -5.47 12.58 5.57
C HIS A 20 -4.51 11.90 6.57
N VAL A 21 -5.03 11.45 7.72
CA VAL A 21 -4.25 10.66 8.69
C VAL A 21 -4.21 9.19 8.27
N ARG A 22 -5.33 8.63 7.77
CA ARG A 22 -5.38 7.24 7.28
C ARG A 22 -4.42 6.98 6.12
N GLN A 23 -4.19 7.97 5.27
CA GLN A 23 -3.19 7.88 4.20
C GLN A 23 -1.79 7.55 4.72
N LYS A 24 -1.41 8.08 5.89
CA LYS A 24 -0.10 7.78 6.51
C LYS A 24 0.01 6.31 6.92
N PHE A 25 -1.11 5.66 7.27
CA PHE A 25 -1.13 4.22 7.58
C PHE A 25 -1.10 3.33 6.32
N ALA A 26 -1.42 3.90 5.15
CA ALA A 26 -1.41 3.20 3.87
C ALA A 26 -0.02 3.17 3.23
N SER A 27 1.00 2.86 4.01
CA SER A 27 2.39 2.79 3.55
C SER A 27 2.86 1.35 3.44
N ALA A 28 3.57 1.03 2.35
CA ALA A 28 4.23 -0.26 2.13
C ALA A 28 5.74 -0.08 2.05
N HIS A 29 6.47 -1.14 2.33
CA HIS A 29 7.93 -1.15 2.20
C HIS A 29 8.34 -1.10 0.74
N LEU A 30 9.47 -0.46 0.47
CA LEU A 30 10.12 -0.49 -0.84
C LEU A 30 10.95 -1.76 -0.98
N SER A 31 11.04 -2.33 -2.18
CA SER A 31 11.98 -3.40 -2.49
C SER A 31 13.42 -2.89 -2.32
N LYS A 32 14.34 -3.79 -2.01
CA LYS A 32 15.77 -3.45 -1.86
C LYS A 32 16.33 -2.88 -3.17
N GLU A 33 15.95 -3.49 -4.30
CA GLU A 33 16.36 -3.09 -5.64
C GLU A 33 15.87 -1.67 -5.99
N LEU A 34 14.58 -1.38 -5.73
CA LEU A 34 14.02 -0.06 -5.97
C LEU A 34 14.69 1.01 -5.12
N LYS A 35 14.98 0.72 -3.86
CA LYS A 35 15.71 1.64 -2.98
C LYS A 35 17.12 1.94 -3.50
N ALA A 36 17.85 0.94 -3.94
CA ALA A 36 19.18 1.10 -4.52
C ALA A 36 19.13 1.90 -5.82
N LYS A 37 18.18 1.57 -6.72
CA LYS A 37 18.00 2.23 -8.01
C LYS A 37 17.67 3.73 -7.88
N LEU A 38 16.81 4.09 -6.93
CA LEU A 38 16.34 5.47 -6.76
C LEU A 38 17.09 6.25 -5.67
N GLY A 39 18.02 5.64 -4.94
CA GLY A 39 18.75 6.28 -3.83
C GLY A 39 17.85 6.73 -2.67
N ILE A 40 16.66 6.15 -2.52
CA ILE A 40 15.68 6.57 -1.51
C ILE A 40 16.09 6.08 -0.13
N LYS A 41 16.31 7.01 0.82
CA LYS A 41 16.65 6.69 2.22
C LYS A 41 15.45 6.11 3.00
N ARG A 42 14.22 6.44 2.62
CA ARG A 42 12.99 6.00 3.32
C ARG A 42 12.77 4.51 3.17
N ARG A 43 12.33 3.87 4.27
CA ARG A 43 12.00 2.44 4.29
C ARG A 43 10.64 2.13 3.65
N ALA A 44 9.66 2.99 3.86
CA ALA A 44 8.29 2.82 3.43
C ALA A 44 7.73 4.10 2.80
N VAL A 45 6.88 3.94 1.81
CA VAL A 45 6.22 5.02 1.07
C VAL A 45 4.73 4.74 1.00
N GLN A 46 3.90 5.80 0.96
CA GLN A 46 2.47 5.65 0.73
C GLN A 46 2.19 5.03 -0.62
N VAL A 47 1.37 3.98 -0.61
CA VAL A 47 0.93 3.32 -1.84
C VAL A 47 -0.15 4.15 -2.51
N LYS A 48 0.01 4.39 -3.81
CA LYS A 48 -0.97 5.04 -4.68
C LYS A 48 -1.46 4.08 -5.76
N LYS A 49 -2.57 4.44 -6.39
CA LYS A 49 -3.01 3.82 -7.63
C LYS A 49 -1.92 4.01 -8.68
N GLY A 50 -1.60 2.97 -9.43
CA GLY A 50 -0.56 3.02 -10.46
C GLY A 50 0.80 2.45 -10.03
N ASP A 51 1.06 2.31 -8.72
CA ASP A 51 2.29 1.66 -8.23
C ASP A 51 2.28 0.16 -8.56
N THR A 52 3.43 -0.42 -8.90
CA THR A 52 3.59 -1.86 -9.03
C THR A 52 4.04 -2.44 -7.70
N VAL A 53 3.34 -3.49 -7.25
CA VAL A 53 3.61 -4.15 -5.95
C VAL A 53 3.76 -5.64 -6.09
N ALA A 54 4.58 -6.24 -5.22
CA ALA A 54 4.73 -7.68 -5.07
C ALA A 54 4.14 -8.16 -3.76
N ILE A 55 3.46 -9.30 -3.79
CA ILE A 55 2.79 -9.89 -2.61
C ILE A 55 3.76 -10.80 -1.88
N MET A 56 4.01 -10.51 -0.59
CA MET A 56 4.95 -11.25 0.26
C MET A 56 4.32 -12.46 0.95
N SER A 57 3.03 -12.40 1.26
CA SER A 57 2.38 -13.43 2.08
C SER A 57 0.92 -13.64 1.75
N GLY A 58 0.44 -14.84 2.03
CA GLY A 58 -0.94 -15.29 1.79
C GLY A 58 -1.06 -16.17 0.54
N LYS A 59 -2.30 -16.51 0.16
CA LYS A 59 -2.59 -17.41 -0.99
C LYS A 59 -2.08 -16.88 -2.34
N GLN A 60 -1.83 -15.58 -2.46
CA GLN A 60 -1.37 -14.91 -3.69
C GLN A 60 0.12 -14.53 -3.61
N ARG A 61 0.89 -15.14 -2.69
CA ARG A 61 2.33 -14.88 -2.53
C ARG A 61 3.08 -15.06 -3.85
N GLY A 62 4.04 -14.18 -4.10
CA GLY A 62 4.89 -14.21 -5.29
C GLY A 62 4.29 -13.55 -6.54
N LYS A 63 3.00 -13.18 -6.51
CA LYS A 63 2.40 -12.45 -7.63
C LYS A 63 2.72 -10.96 -7.56
N ASN A 64 2.98 -10.37 -8.72
CA ASN A 64 3.19 -8.94 -8.92
C ASN A 64 2.02 -8.36 -9.69
N GLY A 65 1.74 -7.08 -9.49
CA GLY A 65 0.72 -6.40 -10.27
C GLY A 65 0.62 -4.92 -9.93
N LYS A 66 -0.07 -4.20 -10.79
CA LYS A 66 -0.32 -2.76 -10.63
C LYS A 66 -1.49 -2.53 -9.68
N VAL A 67 -1.38 -1.53 -8.82
CA VAL A 67 -2.46 -1.18 -7.88
C VAL A 67 -3.59 -0.48 -8.64
N SER A 68 -4.77 -1.09 -8.68
CA SER A 68 -5.98 -0.53 -9.29
C SER A 68 -6.72 0.43 -8.35
N ALA A 69 -6.81 0.07 -7.07
CA ALA A 69 -7.47 0.91 -6.07
C ALA A 69 -6.89 0.70 -4.66
N VAL A 70 -7.02 1.74 -3.82
CA VAL A 70 -6.60 1.73 -2.42
C VAL A 70 -7.79 2.05 -1.54
N ASN A 71 -8.14 1.15 -0.63
CA ASN A 71 -9.17 1.39 0.38
C ASN A 71 -8.52 1.85 1.70
N LEU A 72 -8.48 3.15 1.93
CA LEU A 72 -7.87 3.76 3.11
C LEU A 72 -8.62 3.42 4.40
N LYS A 73 -9.95 3.29 4.34
CA LYS A 73 -10.78 3.01 5.52
C LYS A 73 -10.45 1.66 6.13
N ARG A 74 -10.26 0.64 5.30
CA ARG A 74 -9.97 -0.73 5.73
C ARG A 74 -8.50 -1.13 5.62
N GLY A 75 -7.65 -0.33 4.95
CA GLY A 75 -6.23 -0.59 4.74
C GLY A 75 -5.97 -1.74 3.77
N PHE A 76 -6.78 -1.85 2.71
CA PHE A 76 -6.63 -2.85 1.66
C PHE A 76 -6.23 -2.22 0.33
N LEU A 77 -5.52 -3.01 -0.47
CA LEU A 77 -5.22 -2.75 -1.87
C LEU A 77 -5.99 -3.72 -2.76
N PHE A 78 -6.32 -3.25 -3.93
CA PHE A 78 -6.77 -4.08 -5.05
C PHE A 78 -5.70 -4.02 -6.12
N ILE A 79 -5.30 -5.18 -6.64
CA ILE A 79 -4.20 -5.34 -7.58
C ILE A 79 -4.77 -5.95 -8.85
N ASP A 80 -4.39 -5.42 -10.00
CA ASP A 80 -4.83 -5.90 -11.30
C ASP A 80 -4.38 -7.35 -11.50
N GLY A 81 -5.24 -8.15 -12.12
CA GLY A 81 -4.99 -9.57 -12.35
C GLY A 81 -5.19 -10.49 -11.14
N ILE A 82 -5.58 -9.95 -9.98
CA ILE A 82 -5.83 -10.75 -8.77
C ILE A 82 -7.32 -10.73 -8.43
N THR A 83 -8.05 -11.69 -9.01
CA THR A 83 -9.48 -11.84 -8.85
C THR A 83 -9.83 -13.17 -8.18
N ARG A 84 -11.04 -13.26 -7.68
CA ARG A 84 -11.66 -14.48 -7.17
C ARG A 84 -13.04 -14.64 -7.82
N LYS A 85 -13.32 -15.81 -8.34
CA LYS A 85 -14.64 -16.16 -8.84
C LYS A 85 -15.60 -16.44 -7.66
N ASN A 86 -16.75 -15.80 -7.68
CA ASN A 86 -17.84 -16.07 -6.75
C ASN A 86 -18.63 -17.31 -7.21
N ALA A 87 -19.49 -17.86 -6.34
CA ALA A 87 -20.35 -19.00 -6.68
C ALA A 87 -21.22 -18.79 -7.95
N LYS A 88 -21.56 -17.54 -8.25
CA LYS A 88 -22.31 -17.13 -9.46
C LYS A 88 -21.42 -16.90 -10.70
N GLY A 89 -20.16 -17.33 -10.70
CA GLY A 89 -19.22 -17.17 -11.81
C GLY A 89 -18.64 -15.75 -12.00
N LYS A 90 -19.13 -14.74 -11.26
CA LYS A 90 -18.66 -13.36 -11.38
C LYS A 90 -17.30 -13.19 -10.69
N GLU A 91 -16.36 -12.57 -11.39
CA GLU A 91 -15.05 -12.23 -10.81
C GLU A 91 -15.16 -10.98 -9.94
N SER A 92 -14.50 -11.04 -8.78
CA SER A 92 -14.35 -9.90 -7.88
C SER A 92 -12.90 -9.72 -7.46
N PRO A 93 -12.40 -8.47 -7.34
CA PRO A 93 -11.02 -8.22 -6.93
C PRO A 93 -10.79 -8.68 -5.49
N VAL A 94 -9.64 -9.29 -5.24
CA VAL A 94 -9.26 -9.78 -3.90
C VAL A 94 -8.66 -8.63 -3.10
N PRO A 95 -9.18 -8.31 -1.90
CA PRO A 95 -8.59 -7.31 -1.03
C PRO A 95 -7.31 -7.84 -0.36
N ILE A 96 -6.20 -7.15 -0.55
CA ILE A 96 -4.91 -7.51 0.01
C ILE A 96 -4.49 -6.44 1.01
N ARG A 97 -4.05 -6.83 2.21
CA ARG A 97 -3.57 -5.88 3.22
C ARG A 97 -2.27 -5.23 2.77
N ILE A 98 -2.13 -3.92 2.96
CA ILE A 98 -0.94 -3.13 2.59
C ILE A 98 0.32 -3.69 3.25
N SER A 99 0.22 -4.21 4.48
CA SER A 99 1.34 -4.83 5.20
C SER A 99 1.88 -6.13 4.59
N LYS A 100 1.16 -6.72 3.62
CA LYS A 100 1.54 -7.96 2.95
C LYS A 100 2.20 -7.75 1.60
N VAL A 101 2.44 -6.50 1.21
CA VAL A 101 3.05 -6.14 -0.07
C VAL A 101 4.28 -5.27 0.12
N TYR A 102 5.17 -5.29 -0.85
CA TYR A 102 6.21 -4.28 -1.01
C TYR A 102 6.15 -3.70 -2.42
N ILE A 103 6.60 -2.46 -2.55
CA ILE A 103 6.57 -1.72 -3.80
C ILE A 103 7.81 -2.10 -4.60
N THR A 104 7.60 -2.56 -5.84
CA THR A 104 8.66 -2.86 -6.81
C THR A 104 8.91 -1.71 -7.76
N GLU A 105 7.86 -0.94 -8.09
CA GLU A 105 7.98 0.25 -8.92
C GLU A 105 7.03 1.33 -8.42
N LEU A 106 7.47 2.59 -8.50
CA LEU A 106 6.70 3.77 -8.11
C LEU A 106 6.20 4.50 -9.34
N ASP A 107 4.93 4.89 -9.32
CA ASP A 107 4.42 5.89 -10.24
C ASP A 107 4.93 7.28 -9.81
N LEU A 108 5.82 7.85 -10.63
CA LEU A 108 6.49 9.12 -10.38
C LEU A 108 5.95 10.27 -11.23
N ASN A 109 4.73 10.19 -11.76
CA ASN A 109 4.13 11.29 -12.53
C ASN A 109 3.86 12.54 -11.67
N ASP A 110 3.62 12.37 -10.38
CA ASP A 110 3.34 13.44 -9.43
C ASP A 110 4.64 14.12 -8.95
N LYS A 111 4.83 15.40 -9.31
CA LYS A 111 5.99 16.24 -8.90
C LYS A 111 6.13 16.32 -7.37
N ILE A 112 5.00 16.52 -6.66
CA ILE A 112 4.99 16.59 -5.17
C ILE A 112 5.48 15.28 -4.56
N ARG A 113 5.15 14.15 -5.19
CA ARG A 113 5.63 12.84 -4.74
C ARG A 113 7.14 12.69 -4.93
N LYS A 114 7.66 13.14 -6.07
CA LYS A 114 9.12 13.16 -6.34
C LYS A 114 9.86 13.98 -5.30
N ASP A 115 9.42 15.23 -5.06
CA ASP A 115 10.04 16.14 -4.10
C ASP A 115 10.06 15.54 -2.67
N LYS A 116 8.93 14.96 -2.24
CA LYS A 116 8.84 14.28 -0.93
C LYS A 116 9.76 13.07 -0.80
N LEU A 117 10.11 12.43 -1.90
CA LEU A 117 11.05 11.29 -1.94
C LEU A 117 12.51 11.74 -2.09
N GLY A 118 12.75 13.02 -2.36
CA GLY A 118 14.07 13.59 -2.62
C GLY A 118 14.62 13.22 -4.00
N LEU A 119 13.73 12.89 -4.94
CA LEU A 119 14.07 12.61 -6.33
C LEU A 119 14.00 13.92 -7.12
N LYS A 120 15.11 14.31 -7.70
CA LYS A 120 15.20 15.47 -8.63
C LYS A 120 14.75 15.06 -10.02
#